data_6a0bcfb6730dff3f50c9f22b6e2bd743
#
_entry.id   6a0bcfb6730dff3f50c9f22b6e2bd743
#
_cell.length_a   1.000
_cell.length_b   1.000
_cell.length_c   1.000
_cell.angle_alpha   90.00
_cell.angle_beta   90.00
_cell.angle_gamma   90.00
#
_symmetry.space_group_name_H-M   'P 1'
#
loop_
_entity.id
_entity.type
_entity.pdbx_description
1 polymer ?
#
loop_
_entity_poly.entity_id
_entity_poly.type
_entity_poly.pdbx_seq_one_letter_code
_entity_poly.pdbx_strand_id
1 'polypeptide(L)'
;VCLGVVIKGETPHFEHVAREAAAGISHVALTTGVPVTFGVITALTQEQAWDRAGGSVGIRKEEAALAALEMTELMREMRSAECGVRNRRKRR
;
A
#
# COMPACT_ATOMS: atom_id res chain seq x y z
N VAL A 1 5.41 -0.52 -2.94
CA VAL A 1 4.20 -1.22 -3.38
C VAL A 1 4.27 -2.68 -2.98
N CYS A 2 3.28 -3.15 -2.26
CA CYS A 2 3.18 -4.56 -1.90
C CYS A 2 2.09 -5.23 -2.73
N LEU A 3 2.48 -6.23 -3.50
CA LEU A 3 1.57 -6.99 -4.35
C LEU A 3 1.49 -8.44 -3.88
N GLY A 4 0.31 -9.00 -3.91
CA GLY A 4 0.11 -10.38 -3.52
C GLY A 4 -1.34 -10.79 -3.64
N VAL A 5 -1.61 -12.04 -3.34
CA VAL A 5 -2.96 -12.57 -3.36
C VAL A 5 -3.14 -13.57 -2.22
N VAL A 6 -4.27 -13.47 -1.53
CA VAL A 6 -4.68 -14.41 -0.50
C VAL A 6 -6.03 -14.97 -0.89
N ILE A 7 -6.11 -16.26 -1.10
CA ILE A 7 -7.33 -16.94 -1.53
C ILE A 7 -7.82 -17.86 -0.41
N LYS A 8 -9.12 -17.81 -0.16
CA LYS A 8 -9.74 -18.65 0.87
C LYS A 8 -9.60 -20.12 0.53
N GLY A 9 -9.04 -20.89 1.47
CA GLY A 9 -8.97 -22.36 1.39
C GLY A 9 -10.10 -23.00 2.18
N GLU A 10 -9.89 -24.26 2.58
CA GLU A 10 -10.88 -25.03 3.33
C GLU A 10 -11.01 -24.60 4.79
N THR A 11 -10.02 -23.87 5.31
CA THR A 11 -9.98 -23.45 6.70
C THR A 11 -10.00 -21.92 6.77
N PRO A 12 -10.33 -21.32 7.95
CA PRO A 12 -10.30 -19.87 8.11
C PRO A 12 -8.89 -19.27 8.20
N HIS A 13 -7.86 -20.05 7.90
CA HIS A 13 -6.47 -19.61 7.93
C HIS A 13 -6.23 -18.37 7.05
N PHE A 14 -6.96 -18.24 5.95
CA PHE A 14 -6.80 -17.11 5.04
C PHE A 14 -7.11 -15.78 5.71
N GLU A 15 -8.04 -15.75 6.67
CA GLU A 15 -8.37 -14.52 7.41
C GLU A 15 -7.20 -14.07 8.27
N HIS A 16 -6.50 -15.00 8.90
CA HIS A 16 -5.30 -14.71 9.69
C HIS A 16 -4.16 -14.20 8.82
N VAL A 17 -3.92 -14.85 7.69
CA VAL A 17 -2.87 -14.45 6.76
C VAL A 17 -3.15 -13.05 6.19
N ALA A 18 -4.38 -12.78 5.78
CA ALA A 18 -4.76 -11.49 5.23
C ALA A 18 -4.60 -10.38 6.27
N ARG A 19 -5.03 -10.62 7.49
CA ARG A 19 -4.94 -9.66 8.59
C ARG A 19 -3.48 -9.36 8.95
N GLU A 20 -2.65 -10.39 9.07
CA GLU A 20 -1.24 -10.23 9.39
C GLU A 20 -0.47 -9.54 8.27
N ALA A 21 -0.80 -9.83 7.01
CA ALA A 21 -0.19 -9.15 5.88
C ALA A 21 -0.50 -7.66 5.91
N ALA A 22 -1.76 -7.29 6.11
CA ALA A 22 -2.17 -5.89 6.21
C ALA A 22 -1.50 -5.19 7.40
N ALA A 23 -1.48 -5.83 8.56
CA ALA A 23 -0.86 -5.28 9.76
C ALA A 23 0.66 -5.11 9.59
N GLY A 24 1.33 -6.10 8.99
CA GLY A 24 2.76 -6.05 8.74
C GLY A 24 3.15 -4.94 7.77
N ILE A 25 2.42 -4.76 6.70
CA ILE A 25 2.65 -3.70 5.73
C ILE A 25 2.46 -2.33 6.37
N SER A 26 1.42 -2.17 7.15
CA SER A 26 1.17 -0.93 7.89
C SER A 26 2.29 -0.63 8.88
N HIS A 27 2.76 -1.65 9.59
CA HIS A 27 3.86 -1.52 10.55
C HIS A 27 5.16 -1.05 9.87
N VAL A 28 5.48 -1.61 8.71
CA VAL A 28 6.67 -1.22 7.96
C VAL A 28 6.56 0.25 7.53
N ALA A 29 5.41 0.67 7.05
CA ALA A 29 5.19 2.06 6.64
C ALA A 29 5.40 3.02 7.82
N LEU A 30 4.83 2.70 8.98
CA LEU A 30 4.95 3.53 10.18
C LEU A 30 6.38 3.57 10.73
N THR A 31 7.07 2.43 10.71
CA THR A 31 8.41 2.31 11.28
C THR A 31 9.46 2.99 10.42
N THR A 32 9.35 2.87 9.11
CA THR A 32 10.36 3.39 8.18
C THR A 32 10.09 4.80 7.69
N GLY A 33 8.85 5.27 7.83
CA GLY A 33 8.44 6.55 7.26
C GLY A 33 8.35 6.56 5.74
N VAL A 34 8.44 5.39 5.12
CA VAL A 34 8.35 5.24 3.66
C VAL A 34 6.91 4.91 3.28
N PRO A 35 6.32 5.61 2.30
CA PRO A 35 4.97 5.27 1.84
C PRO A 35 4.92 3.86 1.30
N VAL A 36 3.99 3.05 1.81
CA VAL A 36 3.80 1.68 1.36
C VAL A 36 2.34 1.53 0.96
N THR A 37 2.10 1.18 -0.31
CA THR A 37 0.75 0.99 -0.80
C THR A 37 0.40 -0.50 -0.86
N PHE A 38 -0.86 -0.78 -0.64
CA PHE A 38 -1.39 -2.13 -0.44
C PHE A 38 -2.07 -2.61 -1.72
N GLY A 39 -1.38 -3.46 -2.48
CA GLY A 39 -1.92 -4.10 -3.66
C GLY A 39 -2.17 -5.59 -3.46
N VAL A 40 -2.45 -6.01 -2.22
CA VAL A 40 -2.74 -7.40 -1.90
C VAL A 40 -4.23 -7.66 -2.10
N ILE A 41 -4.53 -8.65 -2.92
CA ILE A 41 -5.90 -9.07 -3.23
C ILE A 41 -6.30 -10.18 -2.28
N THR A 42 -7.47 -10.02 -1.64
CA THR A 42 -8.08 -11.09 -0.86
C THR A 42 -9.32 -11.57 -1.60
N ALA A 43 -9.41 -12.84 -1.85
CA ALA A 43 -10.50 -13.41 -2.64
C ALA A 43 -11.02 -14.70 -2.02
N LEU A 44 -12.30 -14.95 -2.21
CA LEU A 44 -12.93 -16.20 -1.73
C LEU A 44 -12.69 -17.34 -2.70
N THR A 45 -12.51 -17.04 -3.99
CA THR A 45 -12.28 -18.03 -5.02
C THR A 45 -11.12 -17.60 -5.92
N GLN A 46 -10.54 -18.56 -6.63
CA GLN A 46 -9.48 -18.29 -7.57
C GLN A 46 -9.95 -17.44 -8.74
N GLU A 47 -11.18 -17.61 -9.17
CA GLU A 47 -11.78 -16.80 -10.24
C GLU A 47 -11.87 -15.32 -9.83
N GLN A 48 -12.30 -15.06 -8.59
CA GLN A 48 -12.33 -13.69 -8.07
C GLN A 48 -10.95 -13.07 -8.02
N ALA A 49 -9.94 -13.87 -7.66
CA ALA A 49 -8.57 -13.40 -7.63
C ALA A 49 -8.08 -12.99 -9.02
N TRP A 50 -8.35 -13.80 -10.02
CA TRP A 50 -7.99 -13.48 -11.40
C TRP A 50 -8.68 -12.23 -11.91
N ASP A 51 -9.99 -12.07 -11.63
CA ASP A 51 -10.73 -10.89 -12.05
C ASP A 51 -10.15 -9.61 -11.48
N ARG A 52 -9.76 -9.64 -10.21
CA ARG A 52 -9.19 -8.46 -9.54
C ARG A 52 -7.74 -8.22 -9.90
N ALA A 53 -7.02 -9.24 -10.36
CA ALA A 53 -5.62 -9.12 -10.72
C ALA A 53 -5.38 -8.56 -12.13
N GLY A 54 -6.42 -8.43 -12.93
CA GLY A 54 -6.27 -7.91 -14.28
C GLY A 54 -7.32 -8.41 -15.25
N GLY A 55 -8.36 -9.12 -14.73
CA GLY A 55 -9.48 -9.57 -15.53
C GLY A 55 -10.49 -8.46 -15.75
N SER A 56 -11.77 -8.82 -15.82
CA SER A 56 -12.85 -7.91 -16.20
C SER A 56 -13.10 -6.75 -15.23
N VAL A 57 -12.67 -6.86 -13.97
CA VAL A 57 -13.01 -5.89 -12.91
C VAL A 57 -11.79 -5.19 -12.31
N GLY A 58 -10.56 -5.68 -12.54
CA GLY A 58 -9.51 -5.31 -11.63
C GLY A 58 -8.28 -4.63 -12.19
N ILE A 59 -7.98 -3.45 -11.67
CA ILE A 59 -6.71 -2.76 -11.88
C ILE A 59 -6.09 -2.42 -10.52
N ARG A 60 -6.26 -3.31 -9.52
CA ARG A 60 -5.79 -3.06 -8.15
C ARG A 60 -4.28 -2.82 -8.06
N LYS A 61 -3.50 -3.56 -8.86
CA LYS A 61 -2.06 -3.39 -8.90
C LYS A 61 -1.65 -2.03 -9.47
N GLU A 62 -2.38 -1.56 -10.48
CA GLU A 62 -2.14 -0.25 -11.08
C GLU A 62 -2.52 0.88 -10.14
N GLU A 63 -3.66 0.74 -9.46
CA GLU A 63 -4.09 1.68 -8.44
C GLU A 63 -3.06 1.80 -7.33
N ALA A 64 -2.52 0.68 -6.86
CA ALA A 64 -1.50 0.67 -5.81
C ALA A 64 -0.20 1.35 -6.28
N ALA A 65 0.21 1.10 -7.52
CA ALA A 65 1.41 1.73 -8.08
C ALA A 65 1.23 3.24 -8.22
N LEU A 66 0.09 3.68 -8.74
CA LEU A 66 -0.21 5.11 -8.87
C LEU A 66 -0.28 5.79 -7.50
N ALA A 67 -0.90 5.15 -6.53
CA ALA A 67 -0.97 5.68 -5.17
C ALA A 67 0.43 5.83 -4.56
N ALA A 68 1.34 4.88 -4.83
CA ALA A 68 2.72 4.96 -4.35
C ALA A 68 3.44 6.17 -4.94
N LEU A 69 3.26 6.44 -6.23
CA LEU A 69 3.85 7.60 -6.90
C LEU A 69 3.29 8.90 -6.32
N GLU A 70 1.98 8.99 -6.14
CA GLU A 70 1.33 10.16 -5.56
C GLU A 70 1.80 10.43 -4.14
N MET A 71 1.87 9.39 -3.30
CA MET A 71 2.34 9.52 -1.93
C MET A 71 3.81 9.95 -1.85
N THR A 72 4.65 9.41 -2.73
CA THR A 72 6.05 9.79 -2.79
C THR A 72 6.21 11.27 -3.14
N GLU A 73 5.44 11.74 -4.11
CA GLU A 73 5.45 13.14 -4.50
C GLU A 73 4.97 14.06 -3.37
N LEU A 74 3.87 13.68 -2.71
CA LEU A 74 3.34 14.42 -1.58
C LEU A 74 4.35 14.51 -0.44
N MET A 75 5.00 13.41 -0.10
CA MET A 75 6.02 13.37 0.96
C MET A 75 7.20 14.27 0.61
N ARG A 76 7.61 14.30 -0.65
CA ARG A 76 8.66 15.19 -1.13
C ARG A 76 8.28 16.65 -0.96
N GLU A 77 7.06 17.04 -1.34
CA GLU A 77 6.56 18.39 -1.19
C GLU A 77 6.50 18.81 0.26
N MET A 78 6.03 17.94 1.15
CA MET A 78 5.97 18.21 2.57
C MET A 78 7.37 18.41 3.18
N ARG A 79 8.35 17.62 2.79
CA ARG A 79 9.74 17.78 3.24
C ARG A 79 10.33 19.10 2.75
N SER A 80 10.06 19.47 1.51
CA SER A 80 10.53 20.75 0.96
C SER A 80 9.93 21.94 1.69
N ALA A 81 8.63 21.89 2.00
CA ALA A 81 7.95 22.92 2.76
C ALA A 81 8.53 23.03 4.18
N GLU A 82 8.78 21.91 4.84
CA GLU A 82 9.37 21.86 6.17
C GLU A 82 10.78 22.44 6.17
N CYS A 83 11.61 22.07 5.21
CA CYS A 83 12.95 22.63 5.05
C CYS A 83 12.92 24.12 4.79
N GLY A 84 11.97 24.62 3.98
CA GLY A 84 11.81 26.04 3.74
C GLY A 84 11.47 26.81 5.01
N VAL A 85 10.59 26.27 5.84
CA VAL A 85 10.22 26.87 7.13
C VAL A 85 11.42 26.89 8.08
N ARG A 86 12.18 25.82 8.18
CA ARG A 86 13.39 25.75 9.01
C ARG A 86 14.43 26.78 8.59
N ASN A 87 14.65 26.95 7.31
CA ASN A 87 15.59 27.91 6.79
C ASN A 87 15.18 29.36 7.11
N ARG A 88 13.89 29.66 7.03
CA ARG A 88 13.37 30.96 7.41
C ARG A 88 13.59 31.27 8.89
N ARG A 89 13.40 30.28 9.76
CA ARG A 89 13.64 30.43 11.21
C ARG A 89 15.12 30.65 11.53
N LYS A 90 16.02 30.00 10.80
CA LYS A 90 17.45 30.14 10.99
C LYS A 90 17.97 31.53 10.58
N ARG A 91 17.30 32.21 9.67
CA ARG A 91 17.67 33.55 9.20
C ARG A 91 17.25 34.66 10.13
N ARG A 92 16.45 34.36 11.10
CA ARG A 92 16.02 35.32 12.14
C ARG A 92 16.88 35.14 13.39
#